data_733701b688bdd42b1c09599610d377f2
#
_entry.id   733701b688bdd42b1c09599610d377f2
#
_cell.length_a   1.000
_cell.length_b   1.000
_cell.length_c   1.000
_cell.angle_alpha   90.00
_cell.angle_beta   90.00
_cell.angle_gamma   90.00
#
_symmetry.space_group_name_H-M   'P 1'
#
loop_
_entity.id
_entity.type
_entity.pdbx_description
1 polymer ?
#
loop_
_entity_poly.entity_id
_entity_poly.type
_entity_poly.pdbx_seq_one_letter_code
_entity_poly.pdbx_strand_id
1 'polypeptide(L)' 'MKQDMILILDLGSEENSRLARVIRALGVYSEIHPHDITKDELTALPNVKGIILNHG' A
#
# COMPACT_ATOMS: atom_id res chain seq x y z
N MET A 1 6.92 -12.38 -14.28
CA MET A 1 5.92 -11.36 -14.64
C MET A 1 5.79 -10.36 -13.49
N LYS A 2 5.87 -9.09 -13.80
CA LYS A 2 5.77 -8.05 -12.75
C LYS A 2 4.31 -7.81 -12.41
N GLN A 3 4.03 -7.73 -11.12
CA GLN A 3 2.69 -7.50 -10.62
C GLN A 3 2.54 -6.06 -10.16
N ASP A 4 1.49 -5.39 -10.59
CA ASP A 4 1.19 -4.04 -10.13
C ASP A 4 0.88 -4.06 -8.64
N MET A 5 1.28 -3.01 -7.95
CA MET A 5 1.13 -2.93 -6.51
C MET A 5 0.40 -1.65 -6.12
N ILE A 6 -0.49 -1.78 -5.14
CA ILE A 6 -1.11 -0.63 -4.48
C ILE A 6 -0.43 -0.48 -3.12
N LEU A 7 0.11 0.70 -2.88
CA LEU A 7 0.77 1.00 -1.62
C LEU A 7 -0.22 1.67 -0.67
N ILE A 8 -0.32 1.15 0.55
CA ILE A 8 -1.17 1.72 1.58
C ILE A 8 -0.28 2.34 2.64
N LEU A 9 -0.43 3.63 2.88
CA LEU A 9 0.30 4.31 3.93
C LEU A 9 -0.56 4.39 5.18
N ASP A 10 -0.03 3.87 6.28
CA ASP A 10 -0.72 3.82 7.56
C ASP A 10 -0.60 5.16 8.29
N LEU A 11 -1.70 5.90 8.32
CA LEU A 11 -1.78 7.19 9.00
C LEU A 11 -2.60 7.10 10.29
N GLY A 12 -2.65 5.91 10.88
CA GLY A 12 -3.35 5.69 12.14
C GLY A 12 -4.67 4.97 12.03
N SER A 13 -4.98 4.43 10.86
CA SER A 13 -6.22 3.67 10.68
C SER A 13 -6.06 2.25 11.21
N GLU A 14 -7.10 1.73 11.84
CA GLU A 14 -7.15 0.35 12.27
C GLU A 14 -7.62 -0.58 11.16
N GLU A 15 -7.98 -0.03 10.01
CA GLU A 15 -8.59 -0.80 8.93
C GLU A 15 -7.64 -1.12 7.79
N ASN A 16 -6.32 -0.90 7.98
CA ASN A 16 -5.35 -1.17 6.93
C ASN A 16 -5.39 -2.63 6.46
N SER A 17 -5.52 -3.56 7.39
CA SER A 17 -5.56 -4.99 7.05
C SER A 17 -6.80 -5.32 6.23
N ARG A 18 -7.92 -4.73 6.58
CA ARG A 18 -9.17 -4.93 5.83
C ARG A 18 -9.04 -4.38 4.41
N LEU A 19 -8.48 -3.19 4.30
CA LEU A 19 -8.29 -2.55 2.99
C LEU A 19 -7.37 -3.38 2.10
N ALA A 20 -6.26 -3.86 2.66
CA ALA A 20 -5.34 -4.71 1.91
C ALA A 20 -6.04 -5.99 1.43
N ARG A 21 -6.87 -6.56 2.29
CA ARG A 21 -7.60 -7.78 1.96
C ARG A 21 -8.59 -7.55 0.81
N VAL A 22 -9.29 -6.42 0.84
CA VAL A 22 -10.23 -6.06 -0.24
C VAL A 22 -9.48 -5.89 -1.55
N ILE A 23 -8.34 -5.21 -1.53
CA ILE A 23 -7.55 -4.99 -2.73
C ILE A 23 -7.06 -6.32 -3.30
N ARG A 24 -6.61 -7.22 -2.43
CA ARG A 24 -6.14 -8.55 -2.88
C ARG A 24 -7.27 -9.38 -3.45
N ALA A 25 -8.48 -9.22 -2.92
CA ALA A 25 -9.66 -9.92 -3.44
C ALA A 25 -9.98 -9.49 -4.87
N LEU A 26 -9.54 -8.29 -5.26
CA LEU A 26 -9.71 -7.81 -6.62
C LEU A 26 -8.59 -8.28 -7.56
N GLY A 27 -7.68 -9.11 -7.05
CA GLY A 27 -6.57 -9.63 -7.84
C GLY A 27 -5.38 -8.70 -7.92
N VAL A 28 -5.28 -7.74 -7.02
CA VAL A 28 -4.20 -6.76 -7.01
C VAL A 28 -3.34 -6.95 -5.77
N TYR A 29 -2.03 -6.91 -5.94
CA TYR A 29 -1.11 -6.99 -4.82
C TYR A 29 -1.07 -5.66 -4.06
N SER A 30 -0.97 -5.71 -2.75
CA SER A 30 -0.87 -4.52 -1.91
C SER A 30 0.13 -4.72 -0.79
N GLU A 31 0.74 -3.62 -0.35
CA GLU A 31 1.63 -3.59 0.80
C GLU A 31 1.25 -2.43 1.70
N ILE A 32 1.41 -2.63 3.00
CA ILE A 32 1.14 -1.59 3.99
C ILE A 32 2.48 -1.11 4.53
N HIS A 33 2.71 0.19 4.47
CA HIS A 33 3.93 0.80 4.97
C HIS A 33 3.59 1.94 5.93
N PRO A 34 4.50 2.29 6.85
CA PRO A 34 4.25 3.40 7.76
C PRO A 34 4.19 4.73 7.00
N HIS A 35 3.48 5.70 7.58
CA HIS A 35 3.30 7.00 6.94
C HIS A 35 4.60 7.78 6.81
N ASP A 36 5.61 7.45 7.60
CA ASP A 36 6.90 8.14 7.57
C ASP A 36 7.93 7.45 6.67
N ILE A 37 7.47 6.59 5.77
CA ILE A 37 8.34 5.97 4.77
C ILE A 37 9.12 7.06 4.03
N THR A 38 10.42 6.85 3.85
CA THR A 38 11.26 7.83 3.17
C THR A 38 11.04 7.80 1.67
N LYS A 39 11.40 8.90 1.02
CA LYS A 39 11.29 8.96 -0.44
C LYS A 39 12.15 7.89 -1.11
N ASP A 40 13.33 7.63 -0.55
CA ASP A 40 14.21 6.60 -1.09
C ASP A 40 13.59 5.22 -0.99
N GLU A 41 12.99 4.91 0.15
CA GLU A 41 12.30 3.64 0.31
C GLU A 41 11.11 3.53 -0.64
N LEU A 42 10.37 4.62 -0.79
CA LEU A 42 9.21 4.66 -1.66
C LEU A 42 9.59 4.41 -3.12
N THR A 43 10.66 5.05 -3.59
CA THR A 43 11.11 4.88 -4.97
C THR A 43 11.72 3.51 -5.23
N ALA A 44 12.17 2.82 -4.19
CA ALA A 44 12.71 1.47 -4.31
C ALA A 44 11.64 0.41 -4.50
N LEU A 45 10.39 0.73 -4.18
CA LEU A 45 9.29 -0.24 -4.31
C LEU A 45 8.94 -0.42 -5.79
N PRO A 46 8.84 -1.69 -6.24
CA PRO A 46 8.60 -1.96 -7.66
C PRO A 46 7.11 -1.87 -8.02
N ASN A 47 6.86 -1.34 -9.21
CA ASN A 47 5.53 -1.40 -9.84
C ASN A 47 4.40 -0.80 -9.02
N VAL A 48 4.67 0.27 -8.27
CA VAL A 48 3.62 0.97 -7.52
C VAL A 48 2.76 1.74 -8.51
N LYS A 49 1.47 1.37 -8.58
CA LYS A 49 0.51 1.99 -9.50
C LYS A 49 -0.44 2.94 -8.79
N GLY A 50 -0.53 2.86 -7.49
CA GLY A 50 -1.37 3.76 -6.73
C GLY A 50 -0.96 3.79 -5.28
N ILE A 51 -1.26 4.89 -4.61
CA ILE A 51 -0.96 5.07 -3.20
C ILE A 51 -2.24 5.48 -2.49
N ILE A 52 -2.57 4.80 -1.41
CA ILE A 52 -3.74 5.11 -0.60
C ILE A 52 -3.25 5.64 0.75
N LEU A 53 -3.71 6.84 1.09
CA LEU A 53 -3.45 7.43 2.40
C LEU A 53 -4.63 7.07 3.30
N ASN A 54 -4.41 6.19 4.26
CA ASN A 54 -5.48 5.67 5.09
C ASN A 54 -5.28 6.09 6.54
N HIS A 55 -6.06 7.03 7.01
CA HIS A 55 -6.02 7.48 8.39
C HIS A 55 -7.38 7.30 9.05
N GLY A 56 -7.29 7.10 10.36
CA GLY A 56 -8.48 6.85 11.16
C GLY A 56 -9.32 8.08 11.41
#